data_13adb712a001aa8286cd502f9d5b53c9
#
_entry.id   13adb712a001aa8286cd502f9d5b53c9
#
_cell.length_a   1.000
_cell.length_b   1.000
_cell.length_c   1.000
_cell.angle_alpha   90.00
_cell.angle_beta   90.00
_cell.angle_gamma   90.00
#
_symmetry.space_group_name_H-M   'P 1'
#
loop_
_entity.id
_entity.type
_entity.pdbx_description
1 polymer ?
#
loop_
_entity_poly.entity_id
_entity_poly.type
_entity_poly.pdbx_seq_one_letter_code
_entity_poly.pdbx_strand_id
1 'polypeptide(L)'
;MSEKADVFRIPGNGKDSSFGLEKLDQWLKLTPHWDVIHFNWGLWDICYRHPESKTQGHRDKVNGTLTTTEDDYRANMEKLVARLKQTNAKLIWCKTTPVPENEAGRKLGDEIRYNQIAAEIMTANGVATNDLHGHALIKLPAIASKPGDVHFSPAGYQHLAEKVVHEITTALEN
;
A
#
# COMPACT_ATOMS: atom_id res chain seq x y z
N MET A 1 6.77 18.93 4.25
CA MET A 1 5.33 18.70 4.52
C MET A 1 4.87 19.38 5.80
N SER A 2 5.54 19.21 6.95
CA SER A 2 5.09 19.76 8.25
C SER A 2 4.93 21.28 8.31
N GLU A 3 5.52 22.04 7.39
CA GLU A 3 5.29 23.49 7.26
C GLU A 3 4.05 23.85 6.43
N LYS A 4 3.46 22.86 5.71
CA LYS A 4 2.33 23.05 4.80
C LYS A 4 1.08 22.29 5.23
N ALA A 5 1.21 21.26 6.04
CA ALA A 5 0.11 20.40 6.46
C ALA A 5 0.43 19.67 7.77
N ASP A 6 -0.58 19.43 8.58
CA ASP A 6 -0.51 18.48 9.68
C ASP A 6 -0.57 17.04 9.10
N VAL A 7 0.44 16.24 9.44
CA VAL A 7 0.56 14.88 8.89
C VAL A 7 0.31 13.86 9.99
N PHE A 8 -0.74 13.06 9.79
CA PHE A 8 -1.08 11.94 10.64
C PHE A 8 -0.70 10.63 9.98
N ARG A 9 -0.12 9.72 10.72
CA ARG A 9 0.18 8.36 10.29
C ARG A 9 -0.54 7.37 11.20
N ILE A 10 -1.09 6.32 10.61
CA ILE A 10 -1.66 5.21 11.41
C ILE A 10 -0.61 4.66 12.37
N PRO A 11 -0.99 4.27 13.61
CA PRO A 11 -0.08 3.64 14.55
C PRO A 11 0.28 2.23 14.05
N GLY A 12 1.57 1.98 13.87
CA GLY A 12 2.08 0.67 13.45
C GLY A 12 1.91 0.37 11.96
N ASN A 13 1.71 -0.91 11.64
CA ASN A 13 1.61 -1.44 10.29
C ASN A 13 0.13 -1.63 9.90
N GLY A 14 -0.25 -1.19 8.71
CA GLY A 14 -1.61 -1.35 8.16
C GLY A 14 -1.95 -2.77 7.71
N LYS A 15 -0.97 -3.68 7.66
CA LYS A 15 -1.06 -5.08 7.26
C LYS A 15 -1.82 -5.29 5.93
N ASP A 16 -2.69 -6.29 5.88
CA ASP A 16 -3.53 -6.64 4.74
C ASP A 16 -4.85 -5.86 4.73
N SER A 17 -5.59 -5.97 3.65
CA SER A 17 -6.85 -5.25 3.45
C SER A 17 -7.94 -5.63 4.44
N SER A 18 -7.95 -6.88 4.95
CA SER A 18 -8.90 -7.31 5.98
C SER A 18 -8.64 -6.61 7.31
N PHE A 19 -7.36 -6.48 7.69
CA PHE A 19 -6.98 -5.70 8.87
C PHE A 19 -7.29 -4.20 8.67
N GLY A 20 -7.15 -3.71 7.44
CA GLY A 20 -7.60 -2.37 7.06
C GLY A 20 -9.07 -2.15 7.39
N LEU A 21 -9.95 -3.07 6.97
CA LEU A 21 -11.39 -3.01 7.28
C LEU A 21 -11.68 -3.02 8.79
N GLU A 22 -10.95 -3.83 9.56
CA GLU A 22 -11.12 -3.89 11.02
C GLU A 22 -10.76 -2.58 11.71
N LYS A 23 -9.72 -1.88 11.22
CA LYS A 23 -9.11 -0.74 11.92
C LYS A 23 -9.44 0.63 11.34
N LEU A 24 -9.99 0.70 10.14
CA LEU A 24 -10.18 1.96 9.41
C LEU A 24 -10.93 3.01 10.23
N ASP A 25 -12.05 2.64 10.86
CA ASP A 25 -12.84 3.57 11.66
C ASP A 25 -12.09 4.11 12.90
N GLN A 26 -11.17 3.32 13.46
CA GLN A 26 -10.30 3.77 14.53
C GLN A 26 -9.27 4.78 14.00
N TRP A 27 -8.68 4.51 12.84
CA TRP A 27 -7.69 5.39 12.24
C TRP A 27 -8.28 6.71 11.77
N LEU A 28 -9.49 6.69 11.24
CA LEU A 28 -10.18 7.91 10.82
C LEU A 28 -10.48 8.87 11.97
N LYS A 29 -10.48 8.39 13.22
CA LYS A 29 -10.66 9.22 14.42
C LYS A 29 -9.39 9.92 14.91
N LEU A 30 -8.24 9.76 14.25
CA LEU A 30 -6.99 10.46 14.61
C LEU A 30 -7.11 11.98 14.48
N THR A 31 -7.99 12.46 13.62
CA THR A 31 -8.35 13.86 13.49
C THR A 31 -9.85 13.98 13.17
N PRO A 32 -10.51 15.08 13.54
CA PRO A 32 -11.92 15.30 13.22
C PRO A 32 -12.17 15.55 11.73
N HIS A 33 -11.15 15.97 10.98
CA HIS A 33 -11.22 16.29 9.56
C HIS A 33 -10.00 15.82 8.81
N TRP A 34 -10.19 15.40 7.56
CA TRP A 34 -9.16 14.99 6.62
C TRP A 34 -9.29 15.76 5.31
N ASP A 35 -8.28 16.49 4.90
CA ASP A 35 -8.24 17.15 3.58
C ASP A 35 -7.81 16.15 2.50
N VAL A 36 -6.80 15.33 2.80
CA VAL A 36 -6.24 14.31 1.90
C VAL A 36 -6.01 13.02 2.68
N ILE A 37 -6.39 11.88 2.11
CA ILE A 37 -6.03 10.56 2.61
C ILE A 37 -5.25 9.83 1.52
N HIS A 38 -3.97 9.56 1.79
CA HIS A 38 -3.09 8.75 0.95
C HIS A 38 -2.98 7.36 1.53
N PHE A 39 -3.33 6.32 0.77
CA PHE A 39 -3.46 4.96 1.30
C PHE A 39 -2.98 3.88 0.33
N ASN A 40 -2.63 2.72 0.89
CA ASN A 40 -2.29 1.50 0.16
C ASN A 40 -2.56 0.26 1.03
N TRP A 41 -3.02 -0.80 0.40
CA TRP A 41 -2.95 -2.19 0.83
C TRP A 41 -2.48 -3.03 -0.35
N GLY A 42 -1.73 -4.09 -0.12
CA GLY A 42 -1.24 -4.97 -1.19
C GLY A 42 -0.10 -5.89 -0.76
N LEU A 43 1.06 -5.37 -0.33
CA LEU A 43 2.21 -6.23 -0.01
C LEU A 43 1.93 -7.30 1.06
N TRP A 44 1.04 -7.03 2.00
CA TRP A 44 0.63 -8.03 2.98
C TRP A 44 -0.41 -8.99 2.42
N ASP A 45 -1.30 -8.50 1.58
CA ASP A 45 -2.35 -9.30 0.91
C ASP A 45 -1.73 -10.40 0.04
N ILE A 46 -0.71 -10.07 -0.75
CA ILE A 46 -0.01 -11.01 -1.65
C ILE A 46 1.05 -11.87 -0.95
N CYS A 47 1.14 -11.82 0.39
CA CYS A 47 2.12 -12.62 1.13
C CYS A 47 1.59 -14.03 1.39
N TYR A 48 2.36 -15.03 1.00
CA TYR A 48 2.14 -16.43 1.35
C TYR A 48 2.78 -16.72 2.70
N ARG A 49 2.06 -17.40 3.58
CA ARG A 49 2.50 -17.69 4.96
C ARG A 49 2.29 -19.15 5.31
N HIS A 50 3.23 -19.70 6.07
CA HIS A 50 3.14 -21.05 6.62
C HIS A 50 3.51 -21.01 8.10
N PRO A 51 2.71 -21.61 9.01
CA PRO A 51 2.93 -21.52 10.46
C PRO A 51 4.30 -22.01 10.92
N GLU A 52 4.87 -23.01 10.24
CA GLU A 52 6.15 -23.61 10.59
C GLU A 52 7.36 -22.92 9.95
N SER A 53 7.14 -21.93 9.06
CA SER A 53 8.24 -21.22 8.41
C SER A 53 9.04 -20.40 9.43
N LYS A 54 10.37 -20.53 9.38
CA LYS A 54 11.30 -19.77 10.20
C LYS A 54 11.65 -18.40 9.63
N THR A 55 11.19 -18.09 8.43
CA THR A 55 11.38 -16.77 7.83
C THR A 55 10.49 -15.75 8.54
N GLN A 56 11.00 -14.54 8.72
CA GLN A 56 10.31 -13.46 9.43
C GLN A 56 8.83 -13.35 9.01
N GLY A 57 7.92 -13.38 9.98
CA GLY A 57 6.48 -13.34 9.74
C GLY A 57 5.94 -14.61 9.07
N HIS A 58 6.63 -15.75 9.22
CA HIS A 58 6.26 -17.04 8.64
C HIS A 58 6.10 -17.01 7.12
N ARG A 59 6.89 -16.18 6.41
CA ARG A 59 6.82 -16.04 4.95
C ARG A 59 7.32 -17.30 4.26
N ASP A 60 6.50 -17.85 3.39
CA ASP A 60 6.81 -19.05 2.61
C ASP A 60 5.93 -19.11 1.34
N LYS A 61 6.49 -18.70 0.19
CA LYS A 61 5.78 -18.73 -1.09
C LYS A 61 5.68 -20.11 -1.74
N VAL A 62 6.37 -21.13 -1.16
CA VAL A 62 6.37 -22.51 -1.68
C VAL A 62 5.29 -23.35 -1.01
N ASN A 63 5.28 -23.35 0.34
CA ASN A 63 4.39 -24.19 1.15
C ASN A 63 3.26 -23.38 1.80
N GLY A 64 3.32 -22.06 1.72
CA GLY A 64 2.39 -21.16 2.40
C GLY A 64 1.08 -20.97 1.68
N THR A 65 0.11 -20.44 2.43
CA THR A 65 -1.20 -20.00 1.92
C THR A 65 -1.17 -18.50 1.70
N LEU A 66 -1.77 -18.05 0.59
CA LEU A 66 -1.93 -16.64 0.28
C LEU A 66 -2.79 -15.95 1.37
N THR A 67 -2.34 -14.79 1.85
CA THR A 67 -3.03 -14.07 2.93
C THR A 67 -4.43 -13.62 2.50
N THR A 68 -4.56 -13.03 1.32
CA THR A 68 -5.83 -12.52 0.80
C THR A 68 -5.97 -12.93 -0.66
N THR A 69 -7.04 -13.63 -1.02
CA THR A 69 -7.32 -14.00 -2.43
C THR A 69 -7.63 -12.75 -3.26
N GLU A 70 -7.56 -12.84 -4.60
CA GLU A 70 -7.91 -11.72 -5.49
C GLU A 70 -9.37 -11.27 -5.29
N ASP A 71 -10.30 -12.22 -5.12
CA ASP A 71 -11.73 -11.94 -4.88
C ASP A 71 -11.94 -11.25 -3.53
N ASP A 72 -11.31 -11.75 -2.46
CA ASP A 72 -11.38 -11.12 -1.14
C ASP A 72 -10.73 -9.74 -1.14
N TYR A 73 -9.59 -9.59 -1.83
CA TYR A 73 -8.93 -8.28 -1.98
C TYR A 73 -9.83 -7.27 -2.68
N ARG A 74 -10.47 -7.67 -3.78
CA ARG A 74 -11.45 -6.83 -4.49
C ARG A 74 -12.57 -6.40 -3.56
N ALA A 75 -13.22 -7.35 -2.89
CA ALA A 75 -14.32 -7.07 -1.98
C ALA A 75 -13.90 -6.17 -0.79
N ASN A 76 -12.69 -6.37 -0.26
CA ASN A 76 -12.15 -5.54 0.82
C ASN A 76 -11.86 -4.12 0.34
N MET A 77 -11.19 -3.96 -0.82
CA MET A 77 -10.86 -2.65 -1.38
C MET A 77 -12.10 -1.84 -1.73
N GLU A 78 -13.15 -2.45 -2.27
CA GLU A 78 -14.43 -1.79 -2.53
C GLU A 78 -15.04 -1.23 -1.24
N LYS A 79 -15.06 -2.01 -0.16
CA LYS A 79 -15.57 -1.55 1.16
C LYS A 79 -14.70 -0.45 1.76
N LEU A 80 -13.37 -0.59 1.69
CA LEU A 80 -12.43 0.42 2.17
C LEU A 80 -12.62 1.76 1.44
N VAL A 81 -12.69 1.74 0.11
CA VAL A 81 -12.90 2.94 -0.71
C VAL A 81 -14.27 3.56 -0.41
N ALA A 82 -15.33 2.75 -0.34
CA ALA A 82 -16.66 3.25 0.00
C ALA A 82 -16.68 3.96 1.37
N ARG A 83 -15.96 3.41 2.35
CA ARG A 83 -15.85 4.02 3.69
C ARG A 83 -14.99 5.28 3.68
N LEU A 84 -13.86 5.26 2.98
CA LEU A 84 -12.98 6.43 2.83
C LEU A 84 -13.70 7.61 2.16
N LYS A 85 -14.50 7.36 1.14
CA LYS A 85 -15.30 8.41 0.46
C LYS A 85 -16.26 9.14 1.40
N GLN A 86 -16.74 8.51 2.48
CA GLN A 86 -17.61 9.15 3.47
C GLN A 86 -16.88 10.22 4.30
N THR A 87 -15.56 10.30 4.25
CA THR A 87 -14.80 11.36 4.92
C THR A 87 -14.83 12.70 4.17
N ASN A 88 -15.24 12.68 2.91
CA ASN A 88 -15.14 13.80 1.97
C ASN A 88 -13.71 14.30 1.71
N ALA A 89 -12.69 13.59 2.17
CA ALA A 89 -11.31 13.88 1.85
C ALA A 89 -10.98 13.59 0.38
N LYS A 90 -9.99 14.27 -0.16
CA LYS A 90 -9.37 13.89 -1.42
C LYS A 90 -8.61 12.59 -1.24
N LEU A 91 -9.00 11.55 -1.97
CA LEU A 91 -8.42 10.23 -1.84
C LEU A 91 -7.32 10.03 -2.88
N ILE A 92 -6.16 9.54 -2.44
CA ILE A 92 -5.04 9.15 -3.30
C ILE A 92 -4.67 7.71 -2.95
N TRP A 93 -4.94 6.79 -3.87
CA TRP A 93 -4.46 5.43 -3.75
C TRP A 93 -3.03 5.31 -4.27
N CYS A 94 -2.19 4.63 -3.52
CA CYS A 94 -0.81 4.36 -3.91
C CYS A 94 -0.68 2.93 -4.45
N LYS A 95 -0.14 2.76 -5.67
CA LYS A 95 0.16 1.43 -6.18
C LYS A 95 1.18 0.72 -5.31
N THR A 96 0.94 -0.56 -5.04
CA THR A 96 1.88 -1.44 -4.34
C THR A 96 3.20 -1.51 -5.10
N THR A 97 4.30 -1.29 -4.40
CA THR A 97 5.66 -1.32 -4.96
C THR A 97 6.07 -2.70 -5.46
N PRO A 98 7.06 -2.82 -6.35
CA PRO A 98 7.46 -4.08 -6.95
C PRO A 98 7.89 -5.13 -5.94
N VAL A 99 7.55 -6.39 -6.21
CA VAL A 99 8.11 -7.55 -5.52
C VAL A 99 9.43 -7.92 -6.19
N PRO A 100 10.56 -7.95 -5.46
CA PRO A 100 11.84 -8.33 -6.05
C PRO A 100 11.96 -9.85 -6.25
N GLU A 101 12.84 -10.25 -7.14
CA GLU A 101 13.25 -11.65 -7.26
C GLU A 101 13.76 -12.20 -5.92
N ASN A 102 13.54 -13.49 -5.68
CA ASN A 102 13.97 -14.19 -4.46
C ASN A 102 13.35 -13.69 -3.14
N GLU A 103 12.28 -12.88 -3.19
CA GLU A 103 11.48 -12.58 -2.00
C GLU A 103 10.88 -13.88 -1.42
N ALA A 104 10.94 -14.06 -0.10
CA ALA A 104 10.66 -15.35 0.54
C ALA A 104 9.17 -15.72 0.57
N GLY A 105 8.28 -14.74 0.65
CA GLY A 105 6.84 -14.97 0.86
C GLY A 105 5.94 -14.43 -0.24
N ARG A 106 6.47 -13.84 -1.31
CA ARG A 106 5.67 -13.28 -2.41
C ARG A 106 6.14 -13.83 -3.73
N LYS A 107 5.23 -14.03 -4.65
CA LYS A 107 5.55 -14.42 -6.02
C LYS A 107 5.72 -13.17 -6.87
N LEU A 108 6.72 -13.20 -7.74
CA LEU A 108 6.99 -12.12 -8.68
C LEU A 108 5.77 -11.88 -9.58
N GLY A 109 5.34 -10.64 -9.68
CA GLY A 109 4.20 -10.24 -10.50
C GLY A 109 2.83 -10.31 -9.82
N ASP A 110 2.72 -10.87 -8.61
CA ASP A 110 1.46 -10.85 -7.87
C ASP A 110 1.00 -9.40 -7.60
N GLU A 111 1.94 -8.50 -7.29
CA GLU A 111 1.64 -7.08 -7.09
C GLU A 111 1.03 -6.41 -8.33
N ILE A 112 1.36 -6.88 -9.53
CA ILE A 112 0.81 -6.32 -10.77
C ILE A 112 -0.68 -6.63 -10.86
N ARG A 113 -1.10 -7.89 -10.57
CA ARG A 113 -2.51 -8.28 -10.60
C ARG A 113 -3.33 -7.55 -9.54
N TYR A 114 -2.80 -7.45 -8.32
CA TYR A 114 -3.48 -6.73 -7.23
C TYR A 114 -3.55 -5.23 -7.50
N ASN A 115 -2.51 -4.64 -8.07
CA ASN A 115 -2.53 -3.25 -8.54
C ASN A 115 -3.57 -3.03 -9.64
N GLN A 116 -3.77 -4.00 -10.55
CA GLN A 116 -4.79 -3.91 -11.58
C GLN A 116 -6.20 -3.94 -10.97
N ILE A 117 -6.48 -4.88 -10.06
CA ILE A 117 -7.76 -4.97 -9.35
C ILE A 117 -8.07 -3.64 -8.63
N ALA A 118 -7.11 -3.12 -7.88
CA ALA A 118 -7.28 -1.87 -7.18
C ALA A 118 -7.48 -0.68 -8.14
N ALA A 119 -6.74 -0.61 -9.25
CA ALA A 119 -6.87 0.46 -10.24
C ALA A 119 -8.25 0.51 -10.88
N GLU A 120 -8.88 -0.63 -11.16
CA GLU A 120 -10.25 -0.71 -11.64
C GLU A 120 -11.22 -0.09 -10.65
N ILE A 121 -11.08 -0.41 -9.36
CA ILE A 121 -11.91 0.15 -8.28
C ILE A 121 -11.68 1.65 -8.14
N MET A 122 -10.43 2.11 -8.16
CA MET A 122 -10.10 3.54 -8.04
C MET A 122 -10.67 4.34 -9.21
N THR A 123 -10.53 3.82 -10.44
CA THR A 123 -11.10 4.46 -11.64
C THR A 123 -12.62 4.57 -11.55
N ALA A 124 -13.29 3.48 -11.16
CA ALA A 124 -14.76 3.46 -11.01
C ALA A 124 -15.26 4.43 -9.91
N ASN A 125 -14.42 4.79 -8.95
CA ASN A 125 -14.75 5.66 -7.82
C ASN A 125 -14.20 7.09 -7.95
N GLY A 126 -13.47 7.43 -9.02
CA GLY A 126 -12.84 8.73 -9.21
C GLY A 126 -11.72 9.03 -8.21
N VAL A 127 -11.05 8.00 -7.70
CA VAL A 127 -9.92 8.12 -6.76
C VAL A 127 -8.62 8.32 -7.53
N ALA A 128 -7.85 9.33 -7.15
CA ALA A 128 -6.54 9.60 -7.75
C ALA A 128 -5.55 8.46 -7.48
N THR A 129 -4.64 8.22 -8.43
CA THR A 129 -3.63 7.17 -8.32
C THR A 129 -2.22 7.76 -8.26
N ASN A 130 -1.48 7.42 -7.21
CA ASN A 130 -0.04 7.62 -7.13
C ASN A 130 0.68 6.37 -7.66
N ASP A 131 1.31 6.46 -8.84
CA ASP A 131 2.08 5.34 -9.42
C ASP A 131 3.46 5.18 -8.76
N LEU A 132 3.45 4.79 -7.48
CA LEU A 132 4.68 4.52 -6.74
C LEU A 132 5.38 3.24 -7.22
N HIS A 133 4.64 2.29 -7.83
CA HIS A 133 5.20 1.09 -8.45
C HIS A 133 6.15 1.47 -9.61
N GLY A 134 5.65 2.21 -10.59
CA GLY A 134 6.45 2.68 -11.71
C GLY A 134 7.61 3.58 -11.27
N HIS A 135 7.36 4.46 -10.30
CA HIS A 135 8.41 5.33 -9.75
C HIS A 135 9.54 4.56 -9.06
N ALA A 136 9.23 3.49 -8.32
CA ALA A 136 10.23 2.61 -7.70
C ALA A 136 11.06 1.86 -8.75
N LEU A 137 10.43 1.36 -9.82
CA LEU A 137 11.10 0.59 -10.88
C LEU A 137 12.24 1.38 -11.55
N ILE A 138 12.13 2.70 -11.67
CA ILE A 138 13.14 3.56 -12.31
C ILE A 138 14.52 3.40 -11.66
N LYS A 139 14.55 3.18 -10.34
CA LYS A 139 15.80 3.10 -9.56
C LYS A 139 16.08 1.73 -8.94
N LEU A 140 15.17 0.75 -9.08
CA LEU A 140 15.46 -0.62 -8.64
C LEU A 140 16.52 -1.27 -9.54
N PRO A 141 17.44 -2.14 -8.99
CA PRO A 141 17.50 -2.55 -7.57
C PRO A 141 18.28 -1.61 -6.64
N ALA A 142 18.86 -0.51 -7.14
CA ALA A 142 19.78 0.34 -6.38
C ALA A 142 19.19 0.94 -5.09
N ILE A 143 17.88 1.11 -5.02
CA ILE A 143 17.19 1.65 -3.85
C ILE A 143 16.65 0.58 -2.89
N ALA A 144 16.80 -0.72 -3.20
CA ALA A 144 16.39 -1.79 -2.31
C ALA A 144 17.23 -1.82 -1.02
N SER A 145 16.66 -2.28 0.10
CA SER A 145 17.40 -2.46 1.35
C SER A 145 18.45 -3.55 1.24
N LYS A 146 18.10 -4.63 0.56
CA LYS A 146 18.94 -5.78 0.20
C LYS A 146 18.25 -6.60 -0.89
N PRO A 147 18.98 -7.48 -1.60
CA PRO A 147 18.39 -8.41 -2.55
C PRO A 147 17.28 -9.26 -1.91
N GLY A 148 16.17 -9.47 -2.61
CA GLY A 148 15.03 -10.28 -2.15
C GLY A 148 14.18 -9.66 -1.03
N ASP A 149 14.33 -8.38 -0.74
CA ASP A 149 13.54 -7.68 0.27
C ASP A 149 12.61 -6.64 -0.39
N VAL A 150 11.38 -6.57 0.07
CA VAL A 150 10.39 -5.55 -0.36
C VAL A 150 10.61 -4.19 0.29
N HIS A 151 11.55 -4.08 1.22
CA HIS A 151 11.88 -2.83 1.89
C HIS A 151 12.96 -2.06 1.12
N PHE A 152 13.01 -0.77 1.34
CA PHE A 152 13.94 0.13 0.67
C PHE A 152 15.06 0.59 1.62
N SER A 153 16.18 0.99 1.04
CA SER A 153 17.25 1.69 1.77
C SER A 153 16.77 3.08 2.22
N PRO A 154 17.46 3.77 3.14
CA PRO A 154 17.12 5.15 3.49
C PRO A 154 17.00 6.07 2.26
N ALA A 155 17.91 5.97 1.31
CA ALA A 155 17.85 6.71 0.04
C ALA A 155 16.66 6.29 -0.83
N GLY A 156 16.30 5.01 -0.80
CA GLY A 156 15.11 4.48 -1.48
C GLY A 156 13.82 5.03 -0.88
N TYR A 157 13.70 5.04 0.44
CA TYR A 157 12.56 5.67 1.10
C TYR A 157 12.46 7.17 0.82
N GLN A 158 13.58 7.89 0.75
CA GLN A 158 13.58 9.29 0.37
C GLN A 158 13.08 9.48 -1.06
N HIS A 159 13.56 8.68 -2.01
CA HIS A 159 13.10 8.70 -3.40
C HIS A 159 11.57 8.46 -3.51
N LEU A 160 11.03 7.48 -2.78
CA LEU A 160 9.59 7.23 -2.75
C LEU A 160 8.81 8.37 -2.08
N ALA A 161 9.36 8.93 -1.00
CA ALA A 161 8.73 10.04 -0.28
C ALA A 161 8.60 11.31 -1.13
N GLU A 162 9.55 11.60 -2.03
CA GLU A 162 9.47 12.72 -2.97
C GLU A 162 8.22 12.64 -3.83
N LYS A 163 7.91 11.45 -4.38
CA LYS A 163 6.69 11.22 -5.16
C LYS A 163 5.43 11.35 -4.32
N VAL A 164 5.42 10.78 -3.12
CA VAL A 164 4.27 10.87 -2.19
C VAL A 164 4.00 12.33 -1.80
N VAL A 165 5.04 13.07 -1.45
CA VAL A 165 4.93 14.51 -1.10
C VAL A 165 4.37 15.32 -2.27
N HIS A 166 4.86 15.07 -3.49
CA HIS A 166 4.37 15.73 -4.70
C HIS A 166 2.86 15.52 -4.89
N GLU A 167 2.38 14.27 -4.85
CA GLU A 167 0.98 13.95 -5.04
C GLU A 167 0.07 14.56 -3.96
N ILE A 168 0.48 14.50 -2.70
CA ILE A 168 -0.29 15.09 -1.60
C ILE A 168 -0.32 16.62 -1.71
N THR A 169 0.82 17.26 -2.02
CA THR A 169 0.88 18.72 -2.18
C THR A 169 -0.01 19.17 -3.32
N THR A 170 0.06 18.52 -4.48
CA THR A 170 -0.81 18.81 -5.62
C THR A 170 -2.29 18.68 -5.26
N ALA A 171 -2.65 17.65 -4.48
CA ALA A 171 -4.03 17.48 -4.04
C ALA A 171 -4.49 18.58 -3.05
N LEU A 172 -3.61 19.10 -2.22
CA LEU A 172 -3.93 20.19 -1.28
C LEU A 172 -4.12 21.53 -1.99
N GLU A 173 -3.43 21.76 -3.12
CA GLU A 173 -3.45 23.03 -3.87
C GLU A 173 -4.63 23.14 -4.84
N ASN A 174 -5.27 22.05 -5.21
CA ASN A 174 -6.44 21.99 -6.11
C ASN A 174 -7.75 21.91 -5.35
#